data_36f0d6408d2ecf1f9221a8f6cb9112d7
#
_entry.id   36f0d6408d2ecf1f9221a8f6cb9112d7
#
_cell.length_a   1.000
_cell.length_b   1.000
_cell.length_c   1.000
_cell.angle_alpha   90.00
_cell.angle_beta   90.00
_cell.angle_gamma   90.00
#
_symmetry.space_group_name_H-M   'P 1'
#
loop_
_entity.id
_entity.type
_entity.pdbx_description
1 polymer ?
#
loop_
_entity_poly.entity_id
_entity_poly.type
_entity_poly.pdbx_seq_one_letter_code
_entity_poly.pdbx_strand_id
1 'polypeptide(L)'
;MKKRIFCSMVALVGSAMALCFIFITGLLYEHYSNLQTEQLKETASYIEQGYEAAGQSYLETLHTGTNRVTLIAKDGTVLYDSQEQDVSQMGNHADREEVQQAEQDGVGFSRRFSSTMSKETVYYAVRLSDQSVLRVSVEYRSLFAMMGVLLVQALFILLVMLILALLVSY
;
A
#
# COMPACT_ATOMS: atom_id res chain seq x y z
N MET A 1 50.02 9.65 -3.87
CA MET A 1 49.03 10.71 -3.61
C MET A 1 47.78 10.55 -4.45
N LYS A 2 47.85 10.33 -5.76
CA LYS A 2 46.69 10.18 -6.69
C LYS A 2 45.68 9.10 -6.24
N LYS A 3 46.14 7.89 -5.83
CA LYS A 3 45.25 6.81 -5.36
C LYS A 3 44.40 7.17 -4.12
N ARG A 4 44.97 7.90 -3.16
CA ARG A 4 44.24 8.32 -1.94
C ARG A 4 43.18 9.36 -2.27
N ILE A 5 43.47 10.31 -3.15
CA ILE A 5 42.52 11.33 -3.60
C ILE A 5 41.36 10.64 -4.36
N PHE A 6 41.68 9.71 -5.26
CA PHE A 6 40.68 8.94 -6.00
C PHE A 6 39.74 8.16 -5.05
N CYS A 7 40.32 7.39 -4.10
CA CYS A 7 39.50 6.64 -3.13
C CYS A 7 38.62 7.55 -2.27
N SER A 8 39.11 8.72 -1.83
CA SER A 8 38.29 9.65 -1.05
C SER A 8 37.15 10.28 -1.88
N MET A 9 37.39 10.59 -3.15
CA MET A 9 36.34 11.10 -4.04
C MET A 9 35.25 10.05 -4.31
N VAL A 10 35.66 8.81 -4.59
CA VAL A 10 34.70 7.71 -4.80
C VAL A 10 33.89 7.45 -3.53
N ALA A 11 34.53 7.46 -2.36
CA ALA A 11 33.83 7.29 -1.08
C ALA A 11 32.83 8.44 -0.82
N LEU A 12 33.23 9.69 -1.11
CA LEU A 12 32.35 10.86 -0.94
C LEU A 12 31.14 10.78 -1.86
N VAL A 13 31.35 10.49 -3.15
CA VAL A 13 30.25 10.37 -4.12
C VAL A 13 29.34 9.20 -3.77
N GLY A 14 29.90 8.04 -3.41
CA GLY A 14 29.14 6.87 -2.99
C GLY A 14 28.29 7.13 -1.74
N SER A 15 28.84 7.82 -0.74
CA SER A 15 28.08 8.19 0.46
C SER A 15 26.96 9.19 0.17
N ALA A 16 27.22 10.20 -0.66
CA ALA A 16 26.23 11.17 -1.08
C ALA A 16 25.08 10.49 -1.86
N MET A 17 25.40 9.58 -2.79
CA MET A 17 24.39 8.81 -3.52
C MET A 17 23.56 7.92 -2.59
N ALA A 18 24.17 7.26 -1.62
CA ALA A 18 23.46 6.44 -0.65
C ALA A 18 22.49 7.27 0.20
N LEU A 19 22.92 8.43 0.68
CA LEU A 19 22.06 9.35 1.42
C LEU A 19 20.91 9.88 0.57
N CYS A 20 21.16 10.30 -0.67
CA CYS A 20 20.11 10.72 -1.60
C CYS A 20 19.12 9.59 -1.88
N PHE A 21 19.60 8.36 -2.07
CA PHE A 21 18.76 7.20 -2.30
C PHE A 21 17.83 6.94 -1.12
N ILE A 22 18.35 6.91 0.10
CA ILE A 22 17.55 6.73 1.33
C ILE A 22 16.51 7.84 1.46
N PHE A 23 16.90 9.08 1.25
CA PHE A 23 16.02 10.24 1.39
C PHE A 23 14.89 10.22 0.35
N ILE A 24 15.22 10.01 -0.93
CA ILE A 24 14.23 9.96 -2.01
C ILE A 24 13.28 8.77 -1.81
N THR A 25 13.80 7.61 -1.41
CA THR A 25 12.97 6.43 -1.15
C THR A 25 11.99 6.69 0.00
N GLY A 26 12.45 7.34 1.08
CA GLY A 26 11.59 7.73 2.19
C GLY A 26 10.47 8.69 1.79
N LEU A 27 10.80 9.74 1.02
CA LEU A 27 9.82 10.69 0.51
C LEU A 27 8.78 10.04 -0.43
N LEU A 28 9.25 9.20 -1.35
CA LEU A 28 8.37 8.49 -2.27
C LEU A 28 7.44 7.53 -1.52
N TYR A 29 7.95 6.87 -0.48
CA TYR A 29 7.14 5.99 0.36
C TYR A 29 6.01 6.74 1.03
N GLU A 30 6.32 7.81 1.74
CA GLU A 30 5.33 8.59 2.46
C GLU A 30 4.28 9.17 1.49
N HIS A 31 4.74 9.75 0.38
CA HIS A 31 3.84 10.30 -0.62
C HIS A 31 2.90 9.23 -1.22
N TYR A 32 3.46 8.07 -1.60
CA TYR A 32 2.68 6.98 -2.21
C TYR A 32 1.69 6.37 -1.22
N SER A 33 2.12 6.18 0.03
CA SER A 33 1.28 5.67 1.12
C SER A 33 0.09 6.58 1.40
N ASN A 34 0.31 7.88 1.45
CA ASN A 34 -0.76 8.86 1.69
C ASN A 34 -1.74 8.92 0.51
N LEU A 35 -1.22 8.96 -0.71
CA LEU A 35 -2.06 8.96 -1.92
C LEU A 35 -2.98 7.74 -1.99
N GLN A 36 -2.45 6.56 -1.68
CA GLN A 36 -3.22 5.32 -1.69
C GLN A 36 -4.31 5.29 -0.62
N THR A 37 -3.99 5.80 0.57
CA THR A 37 -4.98 5.90 1.66
C THR A 37 -6.11 6.84 1.28
N GLU A 38 -5.82 7.99 0.68
CA GLU A 38 -6.86 8.93 0.21
C GLU A 38 -7.71 8.34 -0.91
N GLN A 39 -7.11 7.66 -1.89
CA GLN A 39 -7.86 6.96 -2.94
C GLN A 39 -8.80 5.88 -2.38
N LEU A 40 -8.35 5.17 -1.34
CA LEU A 40 -9.17 4.14 -0.70
C LEU A 40 -10.35 4.76 0.05
N LYS A 41 -10.16 5.87 0.75
CA LYS A 41 -11.21 6.65 1.41
C LYS A 41 -12.24 7.17 0.40
N GLU A 42 -11.79 7.78 -0.70
CA GLU A 42 -12.68 8.26 -1.76
C GLU A 42 -13.50 7.11 -2.34
N THR A 43 -12.86 5.99 -2.66
CA THR A 43 -13.53 4.80 -3.17
C THR A 43 -14.59 4.29 -2.18
N ALA A 44 -14.24 4.20 -0.88
CA ALA A 44 -15.18 3.78 0.16
C ALA A 44 -16.37 4.74 0.26
N SER A 45 -16.14 6.05 0.20
CA SER A 45 -17.21 7.06 0.25
C SER A 45 -18.16 6.96 -0.95
N TYR A 46 -17.66 6.72 -2.16
CA TYR A 46 -18.53 6.49 -3.33
C TYR A 46 -19.36 5.22 -3.18
N ILE A 47 -18.77 4.15 -2.69
CA ILE A 47 -19.47 2.88 -2.50
C ILE A 47 -20.51 2.99 -1.38
N GLU A 48 -20.17 3.68 -0.28
CA GLU A 48 -21.10 3.99 0.80
C GLU A 48 -22.34 4.72 0.29
N GLN A 49 -22.17 5.82 -0.48
CA GLN A 49 -23.29 6.57 -1.05
C GLN A 49 -24.17 5.70 -1.95
N GLY A 50 -23.56 4.86 -2.78
CA GLY A 50 -24.29 3.94 -3.65
C GLY A 50 -25.04 2.87 -2.86
N TYR A 51 -24.45 2.33 -1.80
CA TYR A 51 -25.08 1.38 -0.90
C TYR A 51 -26.27 1.99 -0.14
N GLU A 52 -26.10 3.19 0.42
CA GLU A 52 -27.18 3.90 1.11
C GLU A 52 -28.36 4.20 0.19
N ALA A 53 -28.13 4.39 -1.11
CA ALA A 53 -29.16 4.66 -2.09
C ALA A 53 -29.88 3.41 -2.61
N ALA A 54 -29.19 2.28 -2.80
CA ALA A 54 -29.71 1.09 -3.49
C ALA A 54 -29.46 -0.23 -2.73
N GLY A 55 -28.86 -0.19 -1.56
CA GLY A 55 -28.60 -1.37 -0.73
C GLY A 55 -27.59 -2.33 -1.35
N GLN A 56 -27.67 -3.60 -0.93
CA GLN A 56 -26.73 -4.64 -1.35
C GLN A 56 -26.74 -4.88 -2.87
N SER A 57 -27.85 -4.65 -3.56
CA SER A 57 -27.93 -4.81 -5.01
C SER A 57 -26.95 -3.90 -5.77
N TYR A 58 -26.60 -2.76 -5.21
CA TYR A 58 -25.56 -1.90 -5.75
C TYR A 58 -24.19 -2.57 -5.74
N LEU A 59 -23.84 -3.27 -4.65
CA LEU A 59 -22.54 -3.95 -4.52
C LEU A 59 -22.37 -5.05 -5.58
N GLU A 60 -23.47 -5.73 -5.95
CA GLU A 60 -23.45 -6.79 -6.97
C GLU A 60 -23.19 -6.26 -8.38
N THR A 61 -23.44 -4.96 -8.62
CA THR A 61 -23.19 -4.30 -9.91
C THR A 61 -21.80 -3.65 -10.01
N LEU A 62 -21.07 -3.60 -8.89
CA LEU A 62 -19.79 -2.93 -8.83
C LEU A 62 -18.69 -3.67 -9.59
N HIS A 63 -18.01 -2.97 -10.45
CA HIS A 63 -16.75 -3.41 -11.02
C HIS A 63 -15.59 -2.73 -10.28
N THR A 64 -15.15 -3.35 -9.19
CA THR A 64 -14.20 -2.76 -8.23
C THR A 64 -12.74 -2.78 -8.69
N GLY A 65 -12.44 -3.34 -9.86
CA GLY A 65 -11.09 -3.44 -10.41
C GLY A 65 -10.15 -4.20 -9.46
N THR A 66 -9.13 -3.52 -8.95
CA THR A 66 -8.16 -4.10 -8.00
C THR A 66 -8.60 -4.02 -6.53
N ASN A 67 -9.63 -3.25 -6.24
CA ASN A 67 -10.14 -3.10 -4.89
C ASN A 67 -11.05 -4.28 -4.52
N ARG A 68 -10.94 -4.76 -3.29
CA ARG A 68 -11.85 -5.74 -2.73
C ARG A 68 -12.83 -5.03 -1.81
N VAL A 69 -14.11 -5.28 -1.99
CA VAL A 69 -15.21 -4.72 -1.20
C VAL A 69 -15.86 -5.84 -0.42
N THR A 70 -15.98 -5.65 0.89
CA THR A 70 -16.60 -6.61 1.81
C THR A 70 -17.65 -5.88 2.64
N LEU A 71 -18.88 -6.42 2.71
CA LEU A 71 -19.91 -5.96 3.63
C LEU A 71 -19.95 -6.90 4.83
N ILE A 72 -19.90 -6.35 6.03
CA ILE A 72 -19.80 -7.08 7.29
C ILE A 72 -20.96 -6.66 8.18
N ALA A 73 -21.73 -7.63 8.64
CA ALA A 73 -22.80 -7.38 9.61
C ALA A 73 -22.25 -6.94 10.96
N LYS A 74 -23.09 -6.35 11.80
CA LYS A 74 -22.74 -5.90 13.15
C LYS A 74 -22.12 -6.99 14.04
N ASP A 75 -22.49 -8.25 13.83
CA ASP A 75 -21.92 -9.39 14.56
C ASP A 75 -20.60 -9.91 13.99
N GLY A 76 -20.06 -9.26 12.94
CA GLY A 76 -18.85 -9.63 12.24
C GLY A 76 -19.02 -10.66 11.13
N THR A 77 -20.25 -11.12 10.86
CA THR A 77 -20.53 -12.04 9.76
C THR A 77 -20.38 -11.33 8.42
N VAL A 78 -19.69 -11.96 7.47
CA VAL A 78 -19.54 -11.41 6.11
C VAL A 78 -20.84 -11.65 5.33
N LEU A 79 -21.45 -10.55 4.86
CA LEU A 79 -22.69 -10.58 4.06
C LEU A 79 -22.43 -10.57 2.55
N TYR A 80 -21.36 -9.92 2.13
CA TYR A 80 -20.95 -9.79 0.73
C TYR A 80 -19.44 -9.63 0.63
N ASP A 81 -18.88 -10.19 -0.43
CA ASP A 81 -17.47 -9.96 -0.79
C ASP A 81 -17.32 -9.96 -2.32
N SER A 82 -16.62 -8.96 -2.86
CA SER A 82 -16.48 -8.79 -4.32
C SER A 82 -15.54 -9.82 -4.98
N GLN A 83 -14.74 -10.55 -4.22
CA GLN A 83 -13.78 -11.53 -4.72
C GLN A 83 -14.12 -12.97 -4.32
N GLU A 84 -14.95 -13.15 -3.29
CA GLU A 84 -15.38 -14.46 -2.81
C GLU A 84 -16.89 -14.64 -3.00
N GLN A 85 -17.28 -15.62 -3.81
CA GLN A 85 -18.69 -15.89 -4.10
C GLN A 85 -19.39 -16.61 -2.95
N ASP A 86 -18.67 -17.49 -2.25
CA ASP A 86 -19.21 -18.23 -1.11
C ASP A 86 -18.72 -17.61 0.20
N VAL A 87 -19.38 -16.55 0.62
CA VAL A 87 -19.07 -15.86 1.88
C VAL A 87 -19.28 -16.73 3.13
N SER A 88 -20.01 -17.86 3.02
CA SER A 88 -20.23 -18.77 4.14
C SER A 88 -18.95 -19.47 4.61
N GLN A 89 -17.95 -19.56 3.75
CA GLN A 89 -16.63 -20.09 4.06
C GLN A 89 -15.72 -19.07 4.75
N MET A 90 -16.12 -17.81 4.78
CA MET A 90 -15.35 -16.76 5.42
C MET A 90 -15.55 -16.79 6.94
N GLY A 91 -14.47 -16.64 7.69
CA GLY A 91 -14.54 -16.51 9.14
C GLY A 91 -15.20 -15.21 9.58
N ASN A 92 -15.55 -15.11 10.86
CA ASN A 92 -16.06 -13.88 11.43
C ASN A 92 -14.97 -12.79 11.43
N HIS A 93 -15.34 -11.57 11.11
CA HIS A 93 -14.42 -10.42 10.96
C HIS A 93 -14.56 -9.37 12.10
N ALA A 94 -15.32 -9.63 13.15
CA ALA A 94 -15.49 -8.71 14.27
C ALA A 94 -14.17 -8.38 15.01
N ASP A 95 -13.18 -9.29 14.94
CA ASP A 95 -11.88 -9.14 15.57
C ASP A 95 -10.89 -8.28 14.75
N ARG A 96 -11.29 -7.84 13.56
CA ARG A 96 -10.44 -7.06 12.67
C ARG A 96 -10.32 -5.62 13.17
N GLU A 97 -9.07 -5.14 13.25
CA GLU A 97 -8.74 -3.83 13.79
C GLU A 97 -9.53 -2.70 13.10
N GLU A 98 -9.59 -2.70 11.75
CA GLU A 98 -10.34 -1.72 10.99
C GLU A 98 -11.85 -1.80 11.23
N VAL A 99 -12.38 -2.99 11.50
CA VAL A 99 -13.81 -3.19 11.79
C VAL A 99 -14.13 -2.65 13.18
N GLN A 100 -13.32 -2.99 14.19
CA GLN A 100 -13.50 -2.49 15.56
C GLN A 100 -13.40 -0.96 15.64
N GLN A 101 -12.45 -0.36 14.91
CA GLN A 101 -12.34 1.09 14.82
C GLN A 101 -13.58 1.70 14.16
N ALA A 102 -14.06 1.10 13.04
CA ALA A 102 -15.25 1.59 12.36
C ALA A 102 -16.51 1.50 13.24
N GLU A 103 -16.66 0.45 14.06
CA GLU A 103 -17.76 0.32 15.01
C GLU A 103 -17.72 1.40 16.11
N GLN A 104 -16.55 1.79 16.58
CA GLN A 104 -16.38 2.78 17.65
C GLN A 104 -16.46 4.22 17.12
N ASP A 105 -15.65 4.51 16.08
CA ASP A 105 -15.38 5.88 15.62
C ASP A 105 -16.10 6.24 14.33
N GLY A 106 -16.83 5.28 13.71
CA GLY A 106 -17.49 5.45 12.42
C GLY A 106 -16.60 5.10 11.23
N VAL A 107 -15.28 5.16 11.39
CA VAL A 107 -14.29 4.80 10.36
C VAL A 107 -13.14 4.03 10.99
N GLY A 108 -12.54 3.12 10.22
CA GLY A 108 -11.41 2.34 10.67
C GLY A 108 -10.37 2.16 9.56
N PHE A 109 -9.12 2.02 9.98
CA PHE A 109 -7.99 1.84 9.08
C PHE A 109 -7.02 0.82 9.64
N SER A 110 -6.58 -0.12 8.80
CA SER A 110 -5.48 -1.01 9.17
C SER A 110 -4.61 -1.36 7.97
N ARG A 111 -3.42 -1.83 8.26
CA ARG A 111 -2.44 -2.22 7.25
C ARG A 111 -1.77 -3.52 7.66
N ARG A 112 -1.77 -4.51 6.77
CA ARG A 112 -1.19 -5.83 7.04
C ARG A 112 -0.17 -6.18 5.97
N PHE A 113 1.00 -6.58 6.42
CA PHE A 113 2.08 -7.03 5.55
C PHE A 113 2.14 -8.57 5.53
N SER A 114 2.17 -9.15 4.33
CA SER A 114 2.45 -10.57 4.12
C SER A 114 3.91 -10.76 3.70
N SER A 115 4.74 -11.24 4.62
CA SER A 115 6.16 -11.52 4.36
C SER A 115 6.34 -12.62 3.29
N THR A 116 5.42 -13.58 3.24
CA THR A 116 5.48 -14.71 2.29
C THR A 116 5.20 -14.27 0.85
N MET A 117 4.30 -13.30 0.65
CA MET A 117 3.90 -12.84 -0.68
C MET A 117 4.55 -11.50 -1.07
N SER A 118 5.31 -10.88 -0.16
CA SER A 118 5.86 -9.52 -0.31
C SER A 118 4.80 -8.50 -0.73
N LYS A 119 3.58 -8.69 -0.23
CA LYS A 119 2.43 -7.81 -0.48
C LYS A 119 2.00 -7.13 0.81
N GLU A 120 1.56 -5.93 0.67
CA GLU A 120 0.93 -5.15 1.73
C GLU A 120 -0.53 -4.93 1.36
N THR A 121 -1.44 -5.20 2.28
CA THR A 121 -2.88 -4.95 2.10
C THR A 121 -3.30 -3.83 3.03
N VAL A 122 -3.89 -2.81 2.46
CA VAL A 122 -4.47 -1.67 3.18
C VAL A 122 -5.97 -1.85 3.23
N TYR A 123 -6.54 -1.64 4.41
CA TYR A 123 -7.97 -1.76 4.69
C TYR A 123 -8.51 -0.43 5.18
N TYR A 124 -9.63 -0.02 4.63
CA TYR A 124 -10.42 1.10 5.10
C TYR A 124 -11.85 0.64 5.32
N ALA A 125 -12.41 0.93 6.48
CA ALA A 125 -13.74 0.51 6.87
C ALA A 125 -14.60 1.70 7.27
N VAL A 126 -15.87 1.68 6.89
CA VAL A 126 -16.86 2.71 7.23
C VAL A 126 -18.08 2.03 7.83
N ARG A 127 -18.58 2.55 8.96
CA ARG A 127 -19.83 2.09 9.54
C ARG A 127 -21.00 2.75 8.83
N LEU A 128 -21.88 1.94 8.27
CA LEU A 128 -23.07 2.35 7.54
C LEU A 128 -24.25 2.71 8.49
N SER A 129 -25.30 3.30 7.93
CA SER A 129 -26.49 3.72 8.69
C SER A 129 -27.23 2.55 9.35
N ASP A 130 -27.19 1.37 8.75
CA ASP A 130 -27.79 0.12 9.24
C ASP A 130 -26.92 -0.61 10.29
N GLN A 131 -25.82 0.00 10.74
CA GLN A 131 -24.81 -0.55 11.65
C GLN A 131 -23.96 -1.69 11.06
N SER A 132 -24.06 -1.99 9.78
CA SER A 132 -23.09 -2.83 9.10
C SER A 132 -21.80 -2.06 8.81
N VAL A 133 -20.73 -2.76 8.47
CA VAL A 133 -19.42 -2.16 8.15
C VAL A 133 -19.08 -2.47 6.69
N LEU A 134 -18.90 -1.42 5.90
CA LEU A 134 -18.38 -1.51 4.55
C LEU A 134 -16.87 -1.42 4.63
N ARG A 135 -16.16 -2.47 4.21
CA ARG A 135 -14.70 -2.51 4.16
C ARG A 135 -14.22 -2.53 2.72
N VAL A 136 -13.35 -1.60 2.37
CA VAL A 136 -12.64 -1.57 1.09
C VAL A 136 -11.18 -1.87 1.34
N SER A 137 -10.59 -2.75 0.54
CA SER A 137 -9.17 -3.08 0.66
C SER A 137 -8.50 -3.18 -0.69
N VAL A 138 -7.19 -2.96 -0.69
CA VAL A 138 -6.35 -3.05 -1.88
C VAL A 138 -5.00 -3.66 -1.51
N GLU A 139 -4.50 -4.54 -2.38
CA GLU A 139 -3.18 -5.14 -2.26
C GLU A 139 -2.16 -4.35 -3.06
N TYR A 140 -1.07 -3.99 -2.42
CA TYR A 140 0.06 -3.34 -3.07
C TYR A 140 1.28 -4.25 -3.11
N ARG A 141 2.08 -4.10 -4.15
CA ARG A 141 3.44 -4.63 -4.08
C ARG A 141 4.18 -3.93 -2.96
N SER A 142 4.80 -4.71 -2.08
CA SER A 142 5.54 -4.11 -0.98
C SER A 142 6.60 -3.16 -1.53
N LEU A 143 6.89 -2.14 -0.73
CA LEU A 143 7.97 -1.20 -0.99
C LEU A 143 9.30 -1.87 -1.29
N PHE A 144 9.60 -3.00 -0.65
CA PHE A 144 10.81 -3.77 -0.92
C PHE A 144 10.91 -4.19 -2.40
N ALA A 145 9.80 -4.51 -3.06
CA ALA A 145 9.81 -4.82 -4.49
C ALA A 145 10.08 -3.56 -5.35
N MET A 146 9.52 -2.40 -4.97
CA MET A 146 9.81 -1.13 -5.63
C MET A 146 11.24 -0.66 -5.35
N MET A 147 11.71 -0.78 -4.11
CA MET A 147 13.10 -0.48 -3.73
C MET A 147 14.10 -1.33 -4.50
N GLY A 148 13.78 -2.60 -4.79
CA GLY A 148 14.64 -3.46 -5.60
C GLY A 148 14.91 -2.91 -6.99
N VAL A 149 13.90 -2.39 -7.66
CA VAL A 149 14.05 -1.76 -8.99
C VAL A 149 14.92 -0.50 -8.91
N LEU A 150 14.64 0.37 -7.92
CA LEU A 150 15.41 1.60 -7.72
C LEU A 150 16.87 1.31 -7.32
N LEU A 151 17.11 0.26 -6.53
CA LEU A 151 18.45 -0.17 -6.14
C LEU A 151 19.28 -0.61 -7.36
N VAL A 152 18.69 -1.39 -8.26
CA VAL A 152 19.37 -1.83 -9.51
C VAL A 152 19.76 -0.62 -10.36
N GLN A 153 18.86 0.37 -10.49
CA GLN A 153 19.16 1.60 -11.22
C GLN A 153 20.27 2.41 -10.54
N ALA A 154 20.24 2.54 -9.22
CA ALA A 154 21.28 3.23 -8.46
C ALA A 154 22.65 2.56 -8.59
N LEU A 155 22.71 1.22 -8.53
CA LEU A 155 23.95 0.46 -8.75
C LEU A 155 24.47 0.60 -10.18
N PHE A 156 23.60 0.66 -11.18
CA PHE A 156 23.99 0.91 -12.56
C PHE A 156 24.62 2.29 -12.73
N ILE A 157 24.01 3.33 -12.16
CA ILE A 157 24.55 4.69 -12.18
C ILE A 157 25.92 4.74 -11.48
N LEU A 158 26.03 4.08 -10.32
CA LEU A 158 27.31 4.00 -9.58
C LEU A 158 28.40 3.32 -10.43
N LEU A 159 28.07 2.24 -11.12
CA LEU A 159 29.00 1.55 -12.00
C LEU A 159 29.48 2.44 -13.14
N VAL A 160 28.58 3.16 -13.81
CA VAL A 160 28.91 4.11 -14.88
C VAL A 160 29.83 5.21 -14.36
N MET A 161 29.52 5.79 -13.18
CA MET A 161 30.34 6.81 -12.55
C MET A 161 31.73 6.28 -12.20
N LEU A 162 31.85 5.05 -11.77
CA LEU A 162 33.13 4.41 -11.45
C LEU A 162 34.00 4.20 -12.71
N ILE A 163 33.37 3.77 -13.82
CA ILE A 163 34.06 3.62 -15.11
C ILE A 163 34.57 4.98 -15.61
N LEU A 164 33.72 6.02 -15.57
CA LEU A 164 34.11 7.38 -15.96
C LEU A 164 35.24 7.91 -15.10
N ALA A 165 35.19 7.70 -13.78
CA ALA A 165 36.26 8.10 -12.88
C ALA A 165 37.60 7.39 -13.17
N LEU A 166 37.54 6.10 -13.55
CA LEU A 166 38.73 5.36 -13.97
C LEU A 166 39.29 5.90 -15.28
N LEU A 167 38.44 6.22 -16.26
CA LEU A 167 38.90 6.79 -17.54
C LEU A 167 39.55 8.16 -17.37
N VAL A 168 39.03 9.00 -16.49
CA VAL A 168 39.60 10.33 -16.19
C VAL A 168 40.90 10.22 -15.37
N SER A 169 41.00 9.17 -14.54
CA SER A 169 42.21 8.96 -13.68
C SER A 169 43.39 8.34 -14.43
N TYR A 170 43.16 7.71 -15.57
CA TYR A 170 44.20 7.11 -16.43
C TYR A 170 44.82 8.15 -17.33
#